data_97cec70f97c93b16b934e0379b23efe8
#
_entry.id   97cec70f97c93b16b934e0379b23efe8
#
_cell.length_a   1.000
_cell.length_b   1.000
_cell.length_c   1.000
_cell.angle_alpha   90.00
_cell.angle_beta   90.00
_cell.angle_gamma   90.00
#
_symmetry.space_group_name_H-M   'P 1'
#
loop_
_entity.id
_entity.type
_entity.pdbx_description
1 polymer ?
#
loop_
_entity_poly.entity_id
_entity_poly.type
_entity_poly.pdbx_seq_one_letter_code
_entity_poly.pdbx_strand_id
1 'polypeptide(L)'
;MVEIWKNTFIEGISVSSLGRVKRNKDDKLLSIRANKVTGYNYVDLRWYPKGKMMKVARLVALTFIDNPEKKSDVDHINTIRTDDRVENLRWCTRSENMRNPITLAKITNAPFRECPKRRRAILQYDKNEQFIQEWDSATTFGRIINKDVSGNIIACIKGKQKTAYGYKWKYKDEYDTSKD
;
A
#
# COMPACT_ATOMS: atom_id res chain seq x y z
N MET A 1 24.28 -20.15 10.91
CA MET A 1 23.97 -20.55 9.52
C MET A 1 25.18 -20.22 8.65
N VAL A 2 25.64 -21.15 7.83
CA VAL A 2 26.76 -20.89 6.90
C VAL A 2 26.21 -20.04 5.73
N GLU A 3 26.93 -18.97 5.37
CA GLU A 3 26.58 -18.14 4.25
C GLU A 3 26.93 -18.81 2.93
N ILE A 4 25.96 -18.90 2.03
CA ILE A 4 26.11 -19.51 0.70
C ILE A 4 26.03 -18.40 -0.36
N TRP A 5 26.97 -18.40 -1.31
CA TRP A 5 27.00 -17.49 -2.44
C TRP A 5 26.61 -18.18 -3.73
N LYS A 6 25.75 -17.58 -4.53
CA LYS A 6 25.37 -18.06 -5.87
C LYS A 6 25.47 -16.94 -6.91
N ASN A 7 25.85 -17.29 -8.13
CA ASN A 7 25.79 -16.39 -9.27
C ASN A 7 24.35 -16.01 -9.57
N THR A 8 24.11 -14.75 -9.88
CA THR A 8 22.81 -14.27 -10.32
C THR A 8 22.66 -14.37 -11.84
N PHE A 9 21.46 -14.05 -12.35
CA PHE A 9 21.24 -13.90 -13.80
C PHE A 9 21.95 -12.66 -14.41
N ILE A 10 22.54 -11.80 -13.56
CA ILE A 10 23.35 -10.65 -13.97
C ILE A 10 24.81 -11.10 -13.95
N GLU A 11 25.43 -11.09 -15.12
CA GLU A 11 26.82 -11.50 -15.29
C GLU A 11 27.75 -10.71 -14.36
N GLY A 12 28.69 -11.40 -13.73
CA GLY A 12 29.68 -10.81 -12.81
C GLY A 12 29.15 -10.44 -11.42
N ILE A 13 27.91 -10.82 -11.08
CA ILE A 13 27.28 -10.54 -9.79
C ILE A 13 26.87 -11.82 -9.08
N SER A 14 27.24 -11.94 -7.82
CA SER A 14 26.75 -12.97 -6.90
C SER A 14 25.97 -12.38 -5.74
N VAL A 15 25.01 -13.13 -5.24
CA VAL A 15 24.22 -12.81 -4.07
C VAL A 15 24.35 -13.92 -3.02
N SER A 16 24.33 -13.56 -1.75
CA SER A 16 24.41 -14.53 -0.66
C SER A 16 23.04 -14.90 -0.09
N SER A 17 22.98 -16.04 0.58
CA SER A 17 21.82 -16.48 1.37
C SER A 17 21.45 -15.52 2.50
N LEU A 18 22.35 -14.62 2.88
CA LEU A 18 22.13 -13.57 3.89
C LEU A 18 21.74 -12.21 3.29
N GLY A 19 21.51 -12.11 1.98
CA GLY A 19 21.11 -10.87 1.32
C GLY A 19 22.25 -9.92 1.01
N ARG A 20 23.50 -10.34 1.05
CA ARG A 20 24.67 -9.55 0.61
C ARG A 20 24.88 -9.74 -0.89
N VAL A 21 25.39 -8.71 -1.56
CA VAL A 21 25.66 -8.73 -3.01
C VAL A 21 27.13 -8.41 -3.25
N LYS A 22 27.79 -9.16 -4.09
CA LYS A 22 29.20 -8.93 -4.45
C LYS A 22 29.44 -8.96 -5.95
N ARG A 23 30.53 -8.30 -6.35
CA ARG A 23 31.09 -8.37 -7.67
C ARG A 23 32.12 -9.51 -7.76
N ASN A 24 31.95 -10.40 -8.74
CA ASN A 24 32.75 -11.64 -8.81
C ASN A 24 34.22 -11.43 -9.13
N LYS A 25 34.56 -10.38 -9.91
CA LYS A 25 35.94 -10.19 -10.37
C LYS A 25 36.93 -9.87 -9.26
N ASP A 26 36.49 -9.32 -8.14
CA ASP A 26 37.34 -8.84 -7.04
C ASP A 26 36.70 -9.10 -5.65
N ASP A 27 35.64 -9.91 -5.60
CA ASP A 27 34.87 -10.23 -4.41
C ASP A 27 34.37 -9.03 -3.60
N LYS A 28 34.37 -7.86 -4.23
CA LYS A 28 33.93 -6.61 -3.58
C LYS A 28 32.45 -6.60 -3.28
N LEU A 29 32.10 -6.40 -2.01
CA LEU A 29 30.72 -6.20 -1.59
C LEU A 29 30.16 -4.88 -2.17
N LEU A 30 28.96 -4.96 -2.73
CA LEU A 30 28.25 -3.79 -3.25
C LEU A 30 27.45 -3.12 -2.16
N SER A 31 27.37 -1.80 -2.24
CA SER A 31 26.58 -1.01 -1.28
C SER A 31 25.09 -1.26 -1.44
N ILE A 32 24.45 -1.67 -0.36
CA ILE A 32 23.01 -1.83 -0.26
C ILE A 32 22.45 -0.63 0.47
N ARG A 33 21.38 -0.02 -0.06
CA ARG A 33 20.75 1.16 0.52
C ARG A 33 19.27 0.93 0.75
N ALA A 34 18.81 1.20 1.96
CA ALA A 34 17.37 1.20 2.25
C ALA A 34 16.72 2.43 1.61
N ASN A 35 15.65 2.22 0.87
CA ASN A 35 14.84 3.31 0.33
C ASN A 35 14.05 3.96 1.47
N LYS A 36 14.23 5.27 1.67
CA LYS A 36 13.63 6.02 2.79
C LYS A 36 12.10 6.01 2.79
N VAL A 37 11.47 5.88 1.62
CA VAL A 37 10.01 5.90 1.47
C VAL A 37 9.42 4.50 1.63
N THR A 38 10.02 3.50 0.97
CA THR A 38 9.48 2.15 0.94
C THR A 38 10.06 1.23 2.02
N GLY A 39 11.21 1.56 2.60
CA GLY A 39 11.92 0.78 3.60
C GLY A 39 12.62 -0.48 3.07
N TYR A 40 12.54 -0.78 1.78
CA TYR A 40 13.22 -1.94 1.18
C TYR A 40 14.68 -1.64 0.85
N ASN A 41 15.52 -2.67 0.92
CA ASN A 41 16.89 -2.62 0.47
C ASN A 41 17.00 -2.69 -1.05
N TYR A 42 17.85 -1.83 -1.60
CA TYR A 42 18.17 -1.80 -3.03
C TYR A 42 19.68 -1.88 -3.25
N VAL A 43 20.06 -2.53 -4.32
CA VAL A 43 21.41 -2.54 -4.90
C VAL A 43 21.38 -1.91 -6.29
N ASP A 44 22.38 -1.09 -6.61
CA ASP A 44 22.52 -0.46 -7.92
C ASP A 44 23.40 -1.33 -8.81
N LEU A 45 22.78 -1.94 -9.81
CA LEU A 45 23.43 -2.84 -10.77
C LEU A 45 23.40 -2.27 -12.21
N ARG A 46 23.08 -0.99 -12.38
CA ARG A 46 22.95 -0.36 -13.72
C ARG A 46 24.23 -0.39 -14.57
N TRP A 47 25.36 -0.54 -13.93
CA TRP A 47 26.68 -0.60 -14.56
C TRP A 47 27.08 -1.99 -15.09
N TYR A 48 26.21 -2.99 -14.94
CA TYR A 48 26.41 -4.37 -15.37
C TYR A 48 25.50 -4.72 -16.53
N PRO A 49 25.92 -5.63 -17.44
CA PRO A 49 25.08 -6.09 -18.54
C PRO A 49 23.72 -6.58 -18.02
N LYS A 50 22.62 -6.08 -18.62
CA LYS A 50 21.23 -6.35 -18.18
C LYS A 50 20.92 -5.93 -16.72
N GLY A 51 21.84 -5.22 -16.06
CA GLY A 51 21.67 -4.75 -14.70
C GLY A 51 20.74 -3.54 -14.61
N LYS A 52 20.12 -3.39 -13.44
CA LYS A 52 19.27 -2.25 -13.07
C LYS A 52 19.31 -2.05 -11.57
N MET A 53 18.70 -0.98 -11.06
CA MET A 53 18.45 -0.87 -9.63
C MET A 53 17.41 -1.91 -9.21
N MET A 54 17.77 -2.80 -8.29
CA MET A 54 16.93 -3.92 -7.87
C MET A 54 16.75 -3.96 -6.35
N LYS A 55 15.58 -4.46 -5.91
CA LYS A 55 15.40 -4.87 -4.52
C LYS A 55 16.27 -6.09 -4.24
N VAL A 56 16.99 -6.07 -3.13
CA VAL A 56 17.85 -7.19 -2.71
C VAL A 56 17.03 -8.46 -2.48
N ALA A 57 15.89 -8.37 -1.79
CA ALA A 57 14.96 -9.50 -1.63
C ALA A 57 14.61 -10.17 -2.96
N ARG A 58 14.37 -9.37 -4.02
CA ARG A 58 14.04 -9.92 -5.34
C ARG A 58 15.21 -10.64 -5.99
N LEU A 59 16.43 -10.11 -5.82
CA LEU A 59 17.64 -10.73 -6.34
C LEU A 59 17.91 -12.06 -5.63
N VAL A 60 17.79 -12.10 -4.29
CA VAL A 60 17.90 -13.31 -3.48
C VAL A 60 16.86 -14.35 -3.91
N ALA A 61 15.59 -13.96 -3.98
CA ALA A 61 14.51 -14.87 -4.35
C ALA A 61 14.71 -15.47 -5.75
N LEU A 62 15.09 -14.67 -6.75
CA LEU A 62 15.38 -15.15 -8.10
C LEU A 62 16.55 -16.13 -8.18
N THR A 63 17.48 -16.07 -7.21
CA THR A 63 18.70 -16.87 -7.22
C THR A 63 18.58 -18.14 -6.36
N PHE A 64 17.81 -18.10 -5.30
CA PHE A 64 17.78 -19.17 -4.29
C PHE A 64 16.44 -19.90 -4.17
N ILE A 65 15.34 -19.29 -4.56
CA ILE A 65 14.00 -19.82 -4.29
C ILE A 65 13.31 -20.15 -5.61
N ASP A 66 12.98 -21.42 -5.81
CA ASP A 66 12.23 -21.87 -6.98
C ASP A 66 10.83 -21.22 -7.03
N ASN A 67 10.39 -20.88 -8.24
CA ASN A 67 9.09 -20.24 -8.48
C ASN A 67 8.31 -20.96 -9.60
N PRO A 68 7.90 -22.22 -9.40
CA PRO A 68 7.21 -23.00 -10.43
C PRO A 68 5.87 -22.38 -10.82
N GLU A 69 5.18 -21.76 -9.88
CA GLU A 69 3.89 -21.09 -10.12
C GLU A 69 4.03 -19.68 -10.73
N LYS A 70 5.24 -19.22 -11.02
CA LYS A 70 5.56 -17.88 -11.58
C LYS A 70 4.88 -16.73 -10.81
N LYS A 71 4.83 -16.83 -9.48
CA LYS A 71 4.29 -15.78 -8.61
C LYS A 71 5.06 -14.48 -8.79
N SER A 72 4.34 -13.36 -8.76
CA SER A 72 4.90 -12.04 -9.12
C SER A 72 5.65 -11.34 -8.00
N ASP A 73 5.25 -11.56 -6.75
CA ASP A 73 5.72 -10.81 -5.61
C ASP A 73 6.66 -11.63 -4.72
N VAL A 74 7.55 -10.95 -4.02
CA VAL A 74 8.39 -11.51 -2.97
C VAL A 74 7.97 -10.87 -1.65
N ASP A 75 7.60 -11.70 -0.68
CA ASP A 75 7.16 -11.31 0.66
C ASP A 75 8.26 -11.60 1.69
N HIS A 76 8.42 -10.71 2.67
CA HIS A 76 9.21 -10.92 3.87
C HIS A 76 8.32 -11.57 4.94
N ILE A 77 8.56 -12.83 5.25
CA ILE A 77 7.71 -13.63 6.15
C ILE A 77 7.53 -12.93 7.51
N ASN A 78 8.59 -12.35 8.06
CA ASN A 78 8.59 -11.61 9.33
C ASN A 78 8.13 -10.14 9.19
N THR A 79 7.78 -9.68 7.98
CA THR A 79 7.41 -8.29 7.65
C THR A 79 8.51 -7.23 7.84
N ILE A 80 9.77 -7.62 8.11
CA ILE A 80 10.93 -6.72 8.21
C ILE A 80 11.52 -6.55 6.82
N ARG A 81 11.28 -5.40 6.18
CA ARG A 81 11.62 -5.10 4.77
C ARG A 81 13.12 -5.04 4.47
N THR A 82 13.96 -5.06 5.49
CA THR A 82 15.42 -5.03 5.39
C THR A 82 16.06 -6.38 5.70
N ASP A 83 15.27 -7.39 6.07
CA ASP A 83 15.75 -8.75 6.36
C ASP A 83 15.64 -9.62 5.11
N ASP A 84 16.61 -9.46 4.21
CA ASP A 84 16.65 -10.11 2.89
C ASP A 84 17.28 -11.54 2.91
N ARG A 85 17.35 -12.18 4.08
CA ARG A 85 17.83 -13.58 4.19
C ARG A 85 16.89 -14.53 3.47
N VAL A 86 17.44 -15.53 2.78
CA VAL A 86 16.65 -16.47 1.96
C VAL A 86 15.54 -17.17 2.76
N GLU A 87 15.81 -17.53 4.02
CA GLU A 87 14.85 -18.19 4.93
C GLU A 87 13.64 -17.31 5.27
N ASN A 88 13.78 -15.98 5.16
CA ASN A 88 12.76 -15.02 5.44
C ASN A 88 11.97 -14.57 4.20
N LEU A 89 12.31 -15.10 3.03
CA LEU A 89 11.69 -14.72 1.76
C LEU A 89 10.86 -15.85 1.19
N ARG A 90 9.74 -15.48 0.55
CA ARG A 90 8.92 -16.42 -0.23
C ARG A 90 8.34 -15.75 -1.46
N TRP A 91 8.12 -16.52 -2.52
CA TRP A 91 7.30 -16.10 -3.63
C TRP A 91 5.82 -16.12 -3.22
N CYS A 92 5.10 -15.08 -3.60
CA CYS A 92 3.68 -14.98 -3.33
C CYS A 92 2.94 -14.24 -4.44
N THR A 93 1.63 -14.44 -4.51
CA THR A 93 0.73 -13.56 -5.23
C THR A 93 0.46 -12.30 -4.41
N ARG A 94 -0.05 -11.25 -5.05
CA ARG A 94 -0.46 -10.03 -4.32
C ARG A 94 -1.52 -10.33 -3.24
N SER A 95 -2.44 -11.25 -3.51
CA SER A 95 -3.47 -11.66 -2.56
C SER A 95 -2.87 -12.38 -1.33
N GLU A 96 -1.93 -13.30 -1.55
CA GLU A 96 -1.23 -14.00 -0.47
C GLU A 96 -0.41 -13.03 0.38
N ASN A 97 0.28 -12.08 -0.25
CA ASN A 97 1.05 -11.05 0.46
C ASN A 97 0.15 -10.19 1.37
N MET A 98 -1.01 -9.79 0.89
CA MET A 98 -2.01 -9.06 1.69
C MET A 98 -2.54 -9.87 2.88
N ARG A 99 -2.51 -11.20 2.80
CA ARG A 99 -2.97 -12.14 3.85
C ARG A 99 -1.85 -12.64 4.76
N ASN A 100 -0.64 -12.05 4.70
CA ASN A 100 0.42 -12.41 5.64
C ASN A 100 -0.10 -12.27 7.08
N PRO A 101 -0.07 -13.34 7.92
CA PRO A 101 -0.68 -13.35 9.24
C PRO A 101 -0.17 -12.24 10.16
N ILE A 102 1.13 -11.92 10.09
CA ILE A 102 1.74 -10.85 10.87
C ILE A 102 1.20 -9.48 10.42
N THR A 103 1.00 -9.28 9.12
CA THR A 103 0.42 -8.05 8.57
C THR A 103 -1.05 -7.93 8.98
N LEU A 104 -1.82 -9.03 8.89
CA LEU A 104 -3.21 -9.05 9.33
C LEU A 104 -3.33 -8.75 10.83
N ALA A 105 -2.51 -9.38 11.67
CA ALA A 105 -2.49 -9.12 13.11
C ALA A 105 -2.18 -7.65 13.43
N LYS A 106 -1.26 -7.01 12.70
CA LYS A 106 -0.99 -5.57 12.85
C LYS A 106 -2.18 -4.70 12.46
N ILE A 107 -2.93 -5.08 11.44
CA ILE A 107 -4.12 -4.34 10.98
C ILE A 107 -5.28 -4.52 11.97
N THR A 108 -5.53 -5.76 12.43
CA THR A 108 -6.64 -6.07 13.35
C THR A 108 -6.41 -5.52 14.75
N ASN A 109 -5.16 -5.50 15.22
CA ASN A 109 -4.79 -4.98 16.54
C ASN A 109 -4.43 -3.48 16.52
N ALA A 110 -4.40 -2.84 15.35
CA ALA A 110 -4.23 -1.40 15.29
C ALA A 110 -5.45 -0.72 15.94
N PRO A 111 -5.25 0.22 16.88
CA PRO A 111 -6.36 0.98 17.43
C PRO A 111 -7.12 1.60 16.26
N PHE A 112 -8.45 1.49 16.31
CA PHE A 112 -9.33 2.12 15.33
C PHE A 112 -8.97 3.61 15.28
N ARG A 113 -8.25 4.02 14.24
CA ARG A 113 -8.00 5.43 14.01
C ARG A 113 -9.33 6.03 13.58
N GLU A 114 -10.01 6.68 14.51
CA GLU A 114 -11.02 7.65 14.11
C GLU A 114 -10.36 8.60 13.13
N CYS A 115 -10.85 8.58 11.90
CA CYS A 115 -10.51 9.60 10.91
C CYS A 115 -11.65 10.64 10.92
N PRO A 116 -11.61 11.59 11.85
CA PRO A 116 -12.70 12.57 11.99
C PRO A 116 -12.91 13.39 10.71
N LYS A 117 -11.88 13.52 9.89
CA LYS A 117 -11.94 14.24 8.60
C LYS A 117 -12.61 13.47 7.45
N ARG A 118 -12.88 12.15 7.59
CA ARG A 118 -13.48 11.35 6.49
C ARG A 118 -14.99 11.12 6.60
N ARG A 119 -15.57 11.30 7.79
CA ARG A 119 -17.00 11.10 8.04
C ARG A 119 -17.56 12.39 8.61
N ARG A 120 -17.90 13.33 7.73
CA ARG A 120 -18.62 14.54 8.11
C ARG A 120 -20.10 14.24 7.99
N ALA A 121 -20.86 14.54 9.04
CA ALA A 121 -22.31 14.52 8.99
C ALA A 121 -22.82 15.49 7.94
N ILE A 122 -23.85 15.08 7.20
CA ILE A 122 -24.48 15.87 6.15
C ILE A 122 -25.96 16.01 6.42
N LEU A 123 -26.48 17.15 6.03
CA LEU A 123 -27.89 17.51 6.12
C LEU A 123 -28.52 17.43 4.73
N GLN A 124 -29.65 16.76 4.63
CA GLN A 124 -30.45 16.61 3.42
C GLN A 124 -31.60 17.60 3.42
N TYR A 125 -31.80 18.30 2.31
CA TYR A 125 -32.87 19.26 2.10
C TYR A 125 -33.61 18.95 0.80
N ASP A 126 -34.90 19.28 0.75
CA ASP A 126 -35.65 19.26 -0.48
C ASP A 126 -35.21 20.41 -1.44
N LYS A 127 -35.87 20.51 -2.59
CA LYS A 127 -35.59 21.59 -3.57
C LYS A 127 -35.96 22.98 -3.04
N ASN A 128 -36.89 23.07 -2.11
CA ASN A 128 -37.39 24.27 -1.47
C ASN A 128 -36.59 24.67 -0.22
N GLU A 129 -35.45 23.97 0.04
CA GLU A 129 -34.58 24.17 1.20
C GLU A 129 -35.20 23.79 2.53
N GLN A 130 -36.23 22.96 2.52
CA GLN A 130 -36.78 22.39 3.75
C GLN A 130 -35.92 21.21 4.22
N PHE A 131 -35.56 21.22 5.48
CA PHE A 131 -34.78 20.12 6.10
C PHE A 131 -35.58 18.80 6.09
N ILE A 132 -34.95 17.74 5.64
CA ILE A 132 -35.52 16.40 5.63
C ILE A 132 -34.94 15.55 6.76
N GLN A 133 -33.64 15.32 6.74
CA GLN A 133 -32.95 14.55 7.79
C GLN A 133 -31.43 14.72 7.78
N GLU A 134 -30.82 14.26 8.85
CA GLU A 134 -29.38 14.19 9.04
C GLU A 134 -28.84 12.78 8.72
N TRP A 135 -27.64 12.72 8.16
CA TRP A 135 -26.90 11.50 7.86
C TRP A 135 -25.49 11.58 8.45
N ASP A 136 -24.99 10.49 9.03
CA ASP A 136 -23.61 10.43 9.57
C ASP A 136 -22.56 10.72 8.49
N SER A 137 -22.85 10.40 7.25
CA SER A 137 -21.99 10.70 6.09
C SER A 137 -22.72 10.47 4.75
N ALA A 138 -22.17 11.03 3.68
CA ALA A 138 -22.63 10.73 2.31
C ALA A 138 -22.58 9.23 1.97
N THR A 139 -21.59 8.50 2.53
CA THR A 139 -21.47 7.05 2.34
C THR A 139 -22.62 6.28 3.00
N THR A 140 -23.11 6.75 4.15
CA THR A 140 -24.24 6.11 4.86
C THR A 140 -25.52 6.20 4.01
N PHE A 141 -25.81 7.35 3.46
CA PHE A 141 -26.91 7.51 2.50
C PHE A 141 -26.74 6.58 1.28
N GLY A 142 -25.53 6.52 0.71
CA GLY A 142 -25.26 5.65 -0.43
C GLY A 142 -25.49 4.18 -0.18
N ARG A 143 -25.17 3.68 1.03
CA ARG A 143 -25.45 2.30 1.43
C ARG A 143 -26.94 1.97 1.44
N ILE A 144 -27.77 2.90 1.94
CA ILE A 144 -29.22 2.69 2.02
C ILE A 144 -29.85 2.61 0.64
N ILE A 145 -29.39 3.45 -0.31
CA ILE A 145 -29.92 3.42 -1.69
C ILE A 145 -29.13 2.46 -2.61
N ASN A 146 -28.19 1.68 -2.03
CA ASN A 146 -27.34 0.71 -2.73
C ASN A 146 -26.60 1.29 -3.93
N LYS A 147 -26.02 2.49 -3.78
CA LYS A 147 -25.23 3.20 -4.81
C LYS A 147 -24.04 3.92 -4.20
N ASP A 148 -22.93 4.00 -4.96
CA ASP A 148 -21.84 4.93 -4.60
C ASP A 148 -22.24 6.35 -5.03
N VAL A 149 -22.63 7.15 -4.06
CA VAL A 149 -23.19 8.50 -4.27
C VAL A 149 -22.34 9.59 -3.62
N SER A 150 -21.31 9.22 -2.89
CA SER A 150 -20.52 10.16 -2.09
C SER A 150 -19.91 11.28 -2.93
N GLY A 151 -19.41 10.98 -4.12
CA GLY A 151 -18.83 11.97 -5.04
C GLY A 151 -19.82 13.07 -5.46
N ASN A 152 -21.04 12.68 -5.83
CA ASN A 152 -22.06 13.63 -6.27
C ASN A 152 -22.60 14.50 -5.14
N ILE A 153 -22.81 13.92 -3.95
CA ILE A 153 -23.24 14.66 -2.76
C ILE A 153 -22.17 15.70 -2.38
N ILE A 154 -20.89 15.30 -2.35
CA ILE A 154 -19.79 16.21 -2.04
C ILE A 154 -19.67 17.31 -3.11
N ALA A 155 -19.90 17.00 -4.39
CA ALA A 155 -19.91 18.00 -5.45
C ALA A 155 -21.05 19.01 -5.29
N CYS A 156 -22.22 18.56 -4.83
CA CYS A 156 -23.35 19.43 -4.50
C CYS A 156 -23.02 20.36 -3.32
N ILE A 157 -22.48 19.81 -2.21
CA ILE A 157 -22.08 20.61 -1.05
C ILE A 157 -21.03 21.68 -1.42
N LYS A 158 -20.09 21.34 -2.30
CA LYS A 158 -19.06 22.28 -2.79
C LYS A 158 -19.55 23.26 -3.86
N GLY A 159 -20.84 23.31 -4.14
CA GLY A 159 -21.45 24.23 -5.13
C GLY A 159 -21.13 23.89 -6.59
N LYS A 160 -20.53 22.74 -6.90
CA LYS A 160 -20.23 22.31 -8.26
C LYS A 160 -21.48 21.88 -9.04
N GLN A 161 -22.55 21.54 -8.35
CA GLN A 161 -23.87 21.23 -8.89
C GLN A 161 -24.96 21.64 -7.89
N LYS A 162 -26.13 22.01 -8.39
CA LYS A 162 -27.23 22.55 -7.57
C LYS A 162 -27.89 21.51 -6.67
N THR A 163 -28.00 20.26 -7.14
CA THR A 163 -28.64 19.16 -6.42
C THR A 163 -27.92 17.83 -6.70
N ALA A 164 -28.02 16.89 -5.78
CA ALA A 164 -27.62 15.51 -6.00
C ALA A 164 -28.75 14.57 -5.55
N TYR A 165 -29.12 13.61 -6.43
CA TYR A 165 -30.24 12.68 -6.21
C TYR A 165 -31.59 13.33 -5.90
N GLY A 166 -31.82 14.53 -6.47
CA GLY A 166 -33.06 15.30 -6.27
C GLY A 166 -33.09 16.16 -5.01
N TYR A 167 -32.02 16.17 -4.22
CA TYR A 167 -31.90 16.87 -2.94
C TYR A 167 -30.76 17.89 -2.95
N LYS A 168 -30.84 18.90 -2.08
CA LYS A 168 -29.76 19.80 -1.70
C LYS A 168 -29.05 19.26 -0.45
N TRP A 169 -27.73 19.50 -0.34
CA TRP A 169 -26.89 18.93 0.70
C TRP A 169 -25.96 19.98 1.30
N LYS A 170 -25.80 19.94 2.62
CA LYS A 170 -24.85 20.81 3.35
C LYS A 170 -24.07 19.95 4.37
N TYR A 171 -22.89 20.39 4.78
CA TYR A 171 -22.26 19.80 5.97
C TYR A 171 -22.91 20.34 7.23
N LYS A 172 -23.07 19.48 8.25
CA LYS A 172 -23.65 19.88 9.53
C LYS A 172 -22.80 20.93 10.24
N ASP A 173 -21.50 20.72 10.30
CA ASP A 173 -20.53 21.61 10.95
C ASP A 173 -20.45 23.01 10.31
N GLU A 174 -20.75 23.16 9.03
CA GLU A 174 -20.85 24.47 8.37
C GLU A 174 -22.20 25.17 8.61
N TYR A 175 -23.22 24.41 8.93
CA TYR A 175 -24.54 24.97 9.24
C TYR A 175 -24.60 25.57 10.66
N ASP A 176 -23.92 24.90 11.63
CA ASP A 176 -23.91 25.37 13.01
C ASP A 176 -23.13 26.67 13.20
N THR A 177 -22.08 26.91 12.37
CA THR A 177 -21.28 28.17 12.39
C THR A 177 -21.96 29.36 11.75
N SER A 178 -23.07 29.19 11.04
CA SER A 178 -23.82 30.30 10.37
C SER A 178 -24.98 30.83 11.20
N LYS A 179 -25.14 30.38 12.46
CA LYS A 179 -26.20 30.78 13.38
C LYS A 179 -25.74 31.69 14.53
N ASP A 180 -24.44 31.95 14.63
CA ASP A 180 -23.80 32.90 15.54
C ASP A 180 -23.46 34.19 14.72
#